data_25612ee66e323fd286a5050823da3727
#
_entry.id   25612ee66e323fd286a5050823da3727
#
_cell.length_a   1.000
_cell.length_b   1.000
_cell.length_c   1.000
_cell.angle_alpha   90.00
_cell.angle_beta   90.00
_cell.angle_gamma   90.00
#
_symmetry.space_group_name_H-M   'P 1'
#
loop_
_entity.id
_entity.type
_entity.pdbx_description
1 polymer ?
#
loop_
_entity_poly.entity_id
_entity_poly.type
_entity_poly.pdbx_seq_one_letter_code
_entity_poly.pdbx_strand_id
1 'polypeptide(L)'
;QKEDGSHMGESLDIVRYFYRQDSSALDEAVRPEIQAWVEVFADWGNRLIMPRDVQLDLPEFAAESSVAYFKGKKEAWLEASFEQLLQETPRYLAQAQEALRVLDGLIAPNADYVNGKHLSMEDILVFPLLRNLSMVKGVAYPDNVAHYVRAMSQAAKIPLFFDRAV
;
A
#
# COMPACT_ATOMS: atom_id res chain seq x y z
N GLN A 1 -4.97 -14.63 16.40
CA GLN A 1 -4.80 -15.34 17.66
C GLN A 1 -3.68 -16.37 17.48
N LYS A 2 -2.75 -16.47 18.44
CA LYS A 2 -1.67 -17.47 18.45
C LYS A 2 -2.19 -18.81 18.99
N GLU A 3 -1.37 -19.85 18.87
CA GLU A 3 -1.69 -21.20 19.40
C GLU A 3 -1.92 -21.22 20.92
N ASP A 4 -1.24 -20.34 21.67
CA ASP A 4 -1.39 -20.16 23.12
C ASP A 4 -2.64 -19.33 23.51
N GLY A 5 -3.45 -18.91 22.55
CA GLY A 5 -4.66 -18.10 22.75
C GLY A 5 -4.40 -16.59 22.85
N SER A 6 -3.16 -16.13 22.89
CA SER A 6 -2.83 -14.69 22.90
C SER A 6 -3.10 -14.02 21.57
N HIS A 7 -3.24 -12.68 21.57
CA HIS A 7 -3.50 -11.88 20.37
C HIS A 7 -2.30 -10.98 20.04
N MET A 8 -2.10 -10.73 18.74
CA MET A 8 -1.13 -9.78 18.23
C MET A 8 -1.89 -8.64 17.55
N GLY A 9 -1.57 -7.41 17.87
CA GLY A 9 -2.23 -6.22 17.31
C GLY A 9 -1.45 -5.55 16.18
N GLU A 10 -0.12 -5.71 16.17
CA GLU A 10 0.76 -5.03 15.21
C GLU A 10 1.04 -5.89 13.98
N SER A 11 0.77 -5.34 12.78
CA SER A 11 0.87 -6.08 11.50
C SER A 11 2.28 -6.63 11.25
N LEU A 12 3.32 -5.85 11.51
CA LEU A 12 4.71 -6.30 11.29
C LEU A 12 5.12 -7.39 12.28
N ASP A 13 4.62 -7.38 13.50
CA ASP A 13 4.85 -8.46 14.45
C ASP A 13 4.15 -9.76 14.01
N ILE A 14 2.96 -9.65 13.40
CA ILE A 14 2.26 -10.79 12.81
C ILE A 14 3.10 -11.38 11.66
N VAL A 15 3.63 -10.55 10.77
CA VAL A 15 4.52 -10.98 9.69
C VAL A 15 5.73 -11.72 10.25
N ARG A 16 6.46 -11.13 11.19
CA ARG A 16 7.63 -11.75 11.85
C ARG A 16 7.29 -13.07 12.52
N TYR A 17 6.14 -13.15 13.16
CA TYR A 17 5.68 -14.37 13.81
C TYR A 17 5.51 -15.52 12.81
N PHE A 18 4.86 -15.32 11.68
CA PHE A 18 4.68 -16.34 10.65
C PHE A 18 6.00 -16.76 9.99
N TYR A 19 6.88 -15.83 9.68
CA TYR A 19 8.18 -16.15 9.10
C TYR A 19 9.10 -16.95 10.03
N ARG A 20 8.99 -16.75 11.34
CA ARG A 20 9.73 -17.55 12.34
C ARG A 20 9.24 -18.98 12.47
N GLN A 21 7.98 -19.25 12.12
CA GLN A 21 7.43 -20.62 12.15
C GLN A 21 7.82 -21.44 10.90
N ASP A 22 7.98 -20.76 9.78
CA ASP A 22 8.36 -21.38 8.53
C ASP A 22 9.86 -21.17 8.33
N SER A 23 10.73 -22.04 8.72
CA SER A 23 12.22 -22.05 8.63
C SER A 23 12.90 -21.16 7.56
N SER A 24 12.17 -20.34 6.83
CA SER A 24 12.62 -19.27 5.93
C SER A 24 12.78 -17.98 6.73
N ALA A 25 13.99 -17.52 6.95
CA ALA A 25 14.23 -16.22 7.58
C ALA A 25 13.81 -15.10 6.62
N LEU A 26 12.83 -14.27 7.05
CA LEU A 26 12.55 -13.01 6.35
C LEU A 26 13.79 -12.12 6.45
N ASP A 27 14.24 -11.57 5.32
CA ASP A 27 15.20 -10.47 5.33
C ASP A 27 14.50 -9.22 5.90
N GLU A 28 14.82 -8.90 7.15
CA GLU A 28 14.23 -7.77 7.87
C GLU A 28 14.97 -6.45 7.59
N ALA A 29 16.05 -6.47 6.81
CA ALA A 29 16.77 -5.26 6.44
C ALA A 29 15.91 -4.37 5.53
N VAL A 30 15.87 -3.09 5.85
CA VAL A 30 15.21 -2.06 5.05
C VAL A 30 16.23 -0.99 4.74
N ARG A 31 16.44 -0.71 3.46
CA ARG A 31 17.32 0.37 3.02
C ARG A 31 16.78 1.73 3.51
N PRO A 32 17.66 2.65 3.98
CA PRO A 32 17.22 3.97 4.45
C PRO A 32 16.38 4.73 3.41
N GLU A 33 16.68 4.59 2.12
CA GLU A 33 15.97 5.25 1.03
C GLU A 33 14.54 4.70 0.87
N ILE A 34 14.34 3.39 1.08
CA ILE A 34 13.01 2.77 1.06
C ILE A 34 12.22 3.19 2.31
N GLN A 35 12.86 3.20 3.47
CA GLN A 35 12.22 3.69 4.69
C GLN A 35 11.75 5.14 4.54
N ALA A 36 12.61 6.01 4.04
CA ALA A 36 12.27 7.42 3.79
C ALA A 36 11.13 7.55 2.76
N TRP A 37 11.13 6.72 1.71
CA TRP A 37 10.04 6.71 0.73
C TRP A 37 8.70 6.34 1.36
N VAL A 38 8.67 5.32 2.21
CA VAL A 38 7.45 4.87 2.92
C VAL A 38 6.93 5.97 3.84
N GLU A 39 7.80 6.65 4.58
CA GLU A 39 7.44 7.75 5.46
C GLU A 39 6.84 8.94 4.68
N VAL A 40 7.48 9.36 3.59
CA VAL A 40 6.96 10.42 2.72
C VAL A 40 5.61 10.03 2.12
N PHE A 41 5.44 8.75 1.71
CA PHE A 41 4.15 8.26 1.20
C PHE A 41 3.06 8.36 2.27
N ALA A 42 3.36 8.06 3.52
CA ALA A 42 2.39 8.07 4.62
C ALA A 42 1.76 9.46 4.84
N ASP A 43 2.49 10.54 4.59
CA ASP A 43 2.03 11.92 4.79
C ASP A 43 0.85 12.31 3.90
N TRP A 44 0.85 11.83 2.66
CA TRP A 44 -0.16 12.22 1.67
C TRP A 44 -0.96 11.04 1.10
N GLY A 45 -0.40 9.84 1.07
CA GLY A 45 -1.00 8.67 0.40
C GLY A 45 -2.40 8.34 0.90
N ASN A 46 -2.60 8.37 2.22
CA ASN A 46 -3.89 8.12 2.83
C ASN A 46 -4.95 9.16 2.44
N ARG A 47 -4.55 10.40 2.19
CA ARG A 47 -5.44 11.48 1.73
C ARG A 47 -5.95 11.26 0.30
N LEU A 48 -5.12 10.63 -0.54
CA LEU A 48 -5.49 10.27 -1.90
C LEU A 48 -6.30 8.96 -1.97
N ILE A 49 -5.93 7.97 -1.14
CA ILE A 49 -6.46 6.60 -1.21
C ILE A 49 -7.79 6.46 -0.45
N MET A 50 -7.85 6.86 0.83
CA MET A 50 -9.00 6.56 1.69
C MET A 50 -10.36 7.06 1.18
N PRO A 51 -10.48 8.23 0.53
CA PRO A 51 -11.75 8.64 -0.06
C PRO A 51 -12.23 7.71 -1.19
N ARG A 52 -11.31 6.93 -1.79
CA ARG A 52 -11.58 5.99 -2.89
C ARG A 52 -11.88 4.59 -2.41
N ASP A 53 -11.42 4.21 -1.21
CA ASP A 53 -11.74 2.91 -0.62
C ASP A 53 -13.25 2.65 -0.60
N VAL A 54 -14.04 3.65 -0.23
CA VAL A 54 -15.51 3.56 -0.12
C VAL A 54 -16.24 3.71 -1.46
N GLN A 55 -15.53 4.01 -2.55
CA GLN A 55 -16.09 4.11 -3.91
C GLN A 55 -15.92 2.82 -4.70
N LEU A 56 -15.01 1.94 -4.25
CA LEU A 56 -14.84 0.61 -4.81
C LEU A 56 -15.88 -0.34 -4.20
N ASP A 57 -16.39 -1.25 -5.00
CA ASP A 57 -17.28 -2.31 -4.53
C ASP A 57 -16.46 -3.38 -3.78
N LEU A 58 -16.00 -3.01 -2.58
CA LEU A 58 -15.24 -3.88 -1.70
C LEU A 58 -16.17 -4.52 -0.67
N PRO A 59 -15.99 -5.82 -0.37
CA PRO A 59 -16.87 -6.55 0.56
C PRO A 59 -17.01 -5.89 1.94
N GLU A 60 -15.95 -5.27 2.45
CA GLU A 60 -15.92 -4.55 3.73
C GLU A 60 -16.82 -3.31 3.75
N PHE A 61 -17.17 -2.77 2.60
CA PHE A 61 -18.04 -1.60 2.42
C PHE A 61 -19.41 -1.93 1.83
N ALA A 62 -19.80 -3.20 1.85
CA ALA A 62 -21.12 -3.62 1.35
C ALA A 62 -22.30 -3.06 2.18
N ALA A 63 -22.08 -2.73 3.46
CA ALA A 63 -23.09 -2.12 4.31
C ALA A 63 -22.88 -0.60 4.45
N GLU A 64 -23.95 0.20 4.33
CA GLU A 64 -23.88 1.65 4.53
C GLU A 64 -23.32 2.05 5.90
N SER A 65 -23.60 1.26 6.94
CA SER A 65 -23.07 1.48 8.29
C SER A 65 -21.55 1.31 8.34
N SER A 66 -20.96 0.39 7.54
CA SER A 66 -19.51 0.22 7.45
C SER A 66 -18.86 1.41 6.77
N VAL A 67 -19.47 1.91 5.70
CA VAL A 67 -19.03 3.13 5.00
C VAL A 67 -19.08 4.33 5.93
N ALA A 68 -20.21 4.55 6.62
CA ALA A 68 -20.38 5.67 7.54
C ALA A 68 -19.36 5.63 8.69
N TYR A 69 -19.13 4.45 9.27
CA TYR A 69 -18.15 4.27 10.33
C TYR A 69 -16.71 4.56 9.84
N PHE A 70 -16.32 3.99 8.71
CA PHE A 70 -15.00 4.20 8.14
C PHE A 70 -14.78 5.68 7.81
N LYS A 71 -15.72 6.28 7.06
CA LYS A 71 -15.67 7.70 6.67
C LYS A 71 -15.53 8.57 7.91
N GLY A 72 -16.40 8.46 8.89
CA GLY A 72 -16.38 9.30 10.10
C GLY A 72 -15.06 9.19 10.88
N LYS A 73 -14.52 7.97 11.04
CA LYS A 73 -13.21 7.78 11.69
C LYS A 73 -12.04 8.36 10.89
N LYS A 74 -12.04 8.16 9.57
CA LYS A 74 -10.91 8.58 8.73
C LYS A 74 -10.91 10.07 8.46
N GLU A 75 -12.06 10.69 8.28
CA GLU A 75 -12.18 12.15 8.19
C GLU A 75 -11.72 12.87 9.46
N ALA A 76 -12.09 12.33 10.62
CA ALA A 76 -11.60 12.87 11.90
C ALA A 76 -10.09 12.74 12.06
N TRP A 77 -9.50 11.61 11.62
CA TRP A 77 -8.06 11.40 11.68
C TRP A 77 -7.28 12.24 10.66
N LEU A 78 -7.83 12.41 9.44
CA LEU A 78 -7.22 13.20 8.36
C LEU A 78 -7.46 14.71 8.54
N GLU A 79 -8.35 15.10 9.48
CA GLU A 79 -8.78 16.49 9.69
C GLU A 79 -9.34 17.14 8.41
N ALA A 80 -9.97 16.33 7.55
CA ALA A 80 -10.54 16.76 6.27
C ALA A 80 -11.64 15.82 5.82
N SER A 81 -12.69 16.34 5.16
CA SER A 81 -13.72 15.50 4.57
C SER A 81 -13.21 14.77 3.31
N PHE A 82 -13.80 13.62 3.01
CA PHE A 82 -13.47 12.88 1.77
C PHE A 82 -13.77 13.72 0.52
N GLU A 83 -14.83 14.51 0.55
CA GLU A 83 -15.21 15.42 -0.52
C GLU A 83 -14.11 16.49 -0.79
N GLN A 84 -13.56 17.08 0.29
CA GLN A 84 -12.44 18.03 0.18
C GLN A 84 -11.20 17.35 -0.39
N LEU A 85 -10.85 16.15 0.11
CA LEU A 85 -9.68 15.40 -0.36
C LEU A 85 -9.81 14.98 -1.83
N LEU A 86 -11.01 14.63 -2.29
CA LEU A 86 -11.27 14.36 -3.70
C LEU A 86 -11.08 15.59 -4.59
N GLN A 87 -11.43 16.79 -4.10
CA GLN A 87 -11.16 18.04 -4.83
C GLN A 87 -9.66 18.35 -4.93
N GLU A 88 -8.86 17.90 -3.94
CA GLU A 88 -7.40 18.04 -3.94
C GLU A 88 -6.68 16.96 -4.77
N THR A 89 -7.40 16.07 -5.44
CA THR A 89 -6.82 14.97 -6.25
C THR A 89 -5.67 15.43 -7.16
N PRO A 90 -5.74 16.55 -7.91
CA PRO A 90 -4.63 16.96 -8.78
C PRO A 90 -3.31 17.18 -8.02
N ARG A 91 -3.40 17.74 -6.81
CA ARG A 91 -2.23 17.95 -5.94
C ARG A 91 -1.60 16.62 -5.51
N TYR A 92 -2.42 15.69 -5.01
CA TYR A 92 -1.92 14.38 -4.55
C TYR A 92 -1.47 13.49 -5.69
N LEU A 93 -2.05 13.59 -6.88
CA LEU A 93 -1.55 12.91 -8.08
C LEU A 93 -0.14 13.39 -8.44
N ALA A 94 0.14 14.68 -8.36
CA ALA A 94 1.49 15.19 -8.60
C ALA A 94 2.51 14.63 -7.59
N GLN A 95 2.13 14.54 -6.31
CA GLN A 95 2.96 13.92 -5.28
C GLN A 95 3.16 12.41 -5.54
N ALA A 96 2.10 11.71 -5.96
CA ALA A 96 2.18 10.30 -6.32
C ALA A 96 3.14 10.05 -7.49
N GLN A 97 3.07 10.87 -8.55
CA GLN A 97 3.98 10.75 -9.70
C GLN A 97 5.43 10.95 -9.30
N GLU A 98 5.73 11.93 -8.47
CA GLU A 98 7.10 12.17 -7.98
C GLU A 98 7.57 11.02 -7.08
N ALA A 99 6.74 10.54 -6.15
CA ALA A 99 7.07 9.41 -5.29
C ALA A 99 7.34 8.14 -6.11
N LEU A 100 6.54 7.86 -7.13
CA LEU A 100 6.74 6.71 -8.01
C LEU A 100 8.02 6.83 -8.84
N ARG A 101 8.36 8.04 -9.31
CA ARG A 101 9.62 8.30 -10.03
C ARG A 101 10.84 8.05 -9.13
N VAL A 102 10.79 8.47 -7.87
CA VAL A 102 11.84 8.18 -6.89
C VAL A 102 11.97 6.68 -6.66
N LEU A 103 10.85 5.98 -6.44
CA LEU A 103 10.84 4.54 -6.21
C LEU A 103 11.36 3.76 -7.41
N ASP A 104 11.06 4.20 -8.64
CA ASP A 104 11.55 3.57 -9.87
C ASP A 104 13.08 3.51 -9.92
N GLY A 105 13.73 4.55 -9.43
CA GLY A 105 15.19 4.59 -9.31
C GLY A 105 15.77 3.72 -8.18
N LEU A 106 14.94 3.28 -7.23
CA LEU A 106 15.37 2.44 -6.11
C LEU A 106 15.17 0.94 -6.37
N ILE A 107 14.31 0.58 -7.31
CA ILE A 107 14.07 -0.79 -7.75
C ILE A 107 15.00 -1.10 -8.92
N ALA A 108 15.66 -2.26 -8.88
CA ALA A 108 16.51 -2.71 -10.00
C ALA A 108 15.65 -2.94 -11.25
N PRO A 109 16.20 -2.71 -12.47
CA PRO A 109 15.45 -2.89 -13.71
C PRO A 109 14.85 -4.31 -13.82
N ASN A 110 13.54 -4.38 -14.09
CA ASN A 110 12.77 -5.63 -14.23
C ASN A 110 12.85 -6.57 -13.02
N ALA A 111 13.04 -6.02 -11.82
CA ALA A 111 13.09 -6.82 -10.60
C ALA A 111 11.68 -7.17 -10.08
N ASP A 112 11.50 -8.41 -9.65
CA ASP A 112 10.27 -8.92 -9.05
C ASP A 112 10.13 -8.52 -7.58
N TYR A 113 11.22 -8.11 -6.94
CA TYR A 113 11.31 -7.67 -5.53
C TYR A 113 12.02 -6.33 -5.42
N VAL A 114 11.67 -5.53 -4.40
CA VAL A 114 12.26 -4.20 -4.19
C VAL A 114 13.78 -4.24 -4.10
N ASN A 115 14.34 -5.23 -3.38
CA ASN A 115 15.79 -5.44 -3.25
C ASN A 115 16.43 -6.12 -4.48
N GLY A 116 15.64 -6.53 -5.47
CA GLY A 116 16.09 -7.20 -6.70
C GLY A 116 16.48 -8.67 -6.56
N LYS A 117 16.29 -9.29 -5.38
CA LYS A 117 16.81 -10.64 -5.08
C LYS A 117 15.74 -11.61 -4.59
N HIS A 118 15.05 -11.26 -3.52
CA HIS A 118 14.09 -12.14 -2.83
C HIS A 118 13.10 -11.31 -2.03
N LEU A 119 12.01 -11.94 -1.64
CA LEU A 119 11.00 -11.32 -0.76
C LEU A 119 11.63 -10.88 0.57
N SER A 120 11.39 -9.64 0.95
CA SER A 120 11.98 -8.98 2.11
C SER A 120 10.99 -8.09 2.84
N MET A 121 11.40 -7.48 3.94
CA MET A 121 10.61 -6.48 4.64
C MET A 121 10.31 -5.26 3.76
N GLU A 122 11.19 -4.91 2.82
CA GLU A 122 10.92 -3.82 1.87
C GLU A 122 9.66 -4.09 1.04
N ASP A 123 9.43 -5.34 0.59
CA ASP A 123 8.23 -5.71 -0.16
C ASP A 123 6.98 -5.66 0.70
N ILE A 124 7.07 -6.08 1.95
CA ILE A 124 5.98 -6.03 2.93
C ILE A 124 5.53 -4.58 3.19
N LEU A 125 6.47 -3.63 3.17
CA LEU A 125 6.18 -2.21 3.37
C LEU A 125 5.68 -1.53 2.09
N VAL A 126 6.28 -1.81 0.94
CA VAL A 126 6.06 -1.07 -0.31
C VAL A 126 4.85 -1.60 -1.08
N PHE A 127 4.72 -2.92 -1.25
CA PHE A 127 3.68 -3.51 -2.11
C PHE A 127 2.24 -3.12 -1.70
N PRO A 128 1.84 -3.15 -0.41
CA PRO A 128 0.48 -2.74 -0.02
C PRO A 128 0.16 -1.29 -0.39
N LEU A 129 1.14 -0.38 -0.29
CA LEU A 129 0.97 1.03 -0.63
C LEU A 129 0.73 1.19 -2.14
N LEU A 130 1.54 0.52 -2.96
CA LEU A 130 1.37 0.54 -4.41
C LEU A 130 0.09 -0.15 -4.86
N ARG A 131 -0.27 -1.28 -4.23
CA ARG A 131 -1.55 -1.93 -4.50
C ARG A 131 -2.72 -0.99 -4.24
N ASN A 132 -2.74 -0.32 -3.10
CA ASN A 132 -3.80 0.63 -2.79
C ASN A 132 -3.78 1.83 -3.74
N LEU A 133 -2.60 2.31 -4.12
CA LEU A 133 -2.47 3.39 -5.10
C LEU A 133 -3.01 3.00 -6.48
N SER A 134 -3.07 1.71 -6.82
CA SER A 134 -3.64 1.23 -8.09
C SER A 134 -5.15 1.45 -8.23
N MET A 135 -5.84 1.83 -7.15
CA MET A 135 -7.26 2.23 -7.21
C MET A 135 -7.46 3.68 -7.68
N VAL A 136 -6.39 4.45 -7.79
CA VAL A 136 -6.47 5.87 -8.12
C VAL A 136 -6.33 6.07 -9.63
N LYS A 137 -7.39 6.54 -10.27
CA LYS A 137 -7.37 6.86 -11.69
C LYS A 137 -6.41 8.01 -11.99
N GLY A 138 -5.63 7.84 -13.07
CA GLY A 138 -4.68 8.86 -13.51
C GLY A 138 -3.26 8.70 -12.95
N VAL A 139 -3.02 7.76 -12.04
CA VAL A 139 -1.66 7.40 -11.62
C VAL A 139 -0.96 6.60 -12.73
N ALA A 140 0.18 7.11 -13.20
CA ALA A 140 1.04 6.40 -14.15
C ALA A 140 2.21 5.74 -13.41
N TYR A 141 2.30 4.43 -13.50
CA TYR A 141 3.38 3.66 -12.90
C TYR A 141 4.57 3.64 -13.86
N PRO A 142 5.77 4.11 -13.46
CA PRO A 142 6.99 3.92 -14.24
C PRO A 142 7.31 2.43 -14.45
N ASP A 143 8.13 2.12 -15.44
CA ASP A 143 8.30 0.75 -15.94
C ASP A 143 8.76 -0.26 -14.87
N ASN A 144 9.76 0.07 -14.06
CA ASN A 144 10.25 -0.83 -13.01
C ASN A 144 9.21 -1.03 -11.91
N VAL A 145 8.53 0.04 -11.47
CA VAL A 145 7.45 -0.04 -10.47
C VAL A 145 6.27 -0.82 -11.04
N ALA A 146 5.92 -0.61 -12.31
CA ALA A 146 4.83 -1.32 -12.97
C ALA A 146 5.13 -2.83 -13.10
N HIS A 147 6.37 -3.20 -13.41
CA HIS A 147 6.82 -4.59 -13.42
C HIS A 147 6.72 -5.19 -12.02
N TYR A 148 7.37 -4.56 -11.05
CA TYR A 148 7.40 -4.99 -9.67
C TYR A 148 6.01 -5.23 -9.08
N VAL A 149 5.10 -4.26 -9.20
CA VAL A 149 3.76 -4.37 -8.58
C VAL A 149 2.93 -5.50 -9.19
N ARG A 150 3.12 -5.80 -10.50
CA ARG A 150 2.46 -6.93 -11.15
C ARG A 150 3.06 -8.27 -10.72
N ALA A 151 4.39 -8.37 -10.64
CA ALA A 151 5.08 -9.56 -10.16
C ALA A 151 4.65 -9.90 -8.73
N MET A 152 4.66 -8.92 -7.83
CA MET A 152 4.20 -9.09 -6.45
C MET A 152 2.72 -9.46 -6.35
N SER A 153 1.86 -8.85 -7.15
CA SER A 153 0.42 -9.21 -7.23
C SER A 153 0.23 -10.67 -7.61
N GLN A 154 0.99 -11.15 -8.59
CA GLN A 154 0.94 -12.55 -9.03
C GLN A 154 1.48 -13.51 -7.95
N ALA A 155 2.62 -13.19 -7.36
CA ALA A 155 3.24 -14.01 -6.31
C ALA A 155 2.35 -14.12 -5.06
N ALA A 156 1.77 -13.01 -4.63
CA ALA A 156 0.89 -12.94 -3.47
C ALA A 156 -0.54 -13.43 -3.78
N LYS A 157 -0.92 -13.60 -5.05
CA LYS A 157 -2.30 -13.88 -5.51
C LYS A 157 -3.32 -12.83 -5.02
N ILE A 158 -2.89 -11.58 -4.95
CA ILE A 158 -3.71 -10.44 -4.52
C ILE A 158 -3.91 -9.50 -5.72
N PRO A 159 -5.14 -9.29 -6.20
CA PRO A 159 -5.40 -8.47 -7.40
C PRO A 159 -5.09 -7.00 -7.14
N LEU A 160 -4.64 -6.32 -8.19
CA LEU A 160 -4.56 -4.87 -8.28
C LEU A 160 -5.93 -4.29 -8.66
N PHE A 161 -6.08 -2.96 -8.57
CA PHE A 161 -7.35 -2.28 -8.82
C PHE A 161 -7.37 -1.49 -10.15
N PHE A 162 -6.37 -1.65 -11.03
CA PHE A 162 -6.24 -0.84 -12.25
C PHE A 162 -7.48 -0.84 -13.16
N ASP A 163 -8.18 -1.97 -13.27
CA ASP A 163 -9.37 -2.17 -14.10
C ASP A 163 -10.63 -1.50 -13.53
N ARG A 164 -10.62 -1.12 -12.27
CA ARG A 164 -11.73 -0.45 -11.58
C ARG A 164 -11.29 0.78 -10.78
N ALA A 165 -10.20 1.41 -11.20
CA ALA A 165 -9.70 2.64 -10.58
C ALA A 165 -10.68 3.82 -10.73
N VAL A 166 -10.85 4.60 -9.66
CA VAL A 166 -11.78 5.74 -9.53
C VAL A 166 -11.06 7.05 -9.27
#